data_675dbad02abf30b464f55415a7a4a6f3
#
_entry.id   675dbad02abf30b464f55415a7a4a6f3
#
_cell.length_a   1.000
_cell.length_b   1.000
_cell.length_c   1.000
_cell.angle_alpha   90.00
_cell.angle_beta   90.00
_cell.angle_gamma   90.00
#
_symmetry.space_group_name_H-M   'P 1'
#
loop_
_entity.id
_entity.type
_entity.pdbx_description
1 polymer ?
#
loop_
_entity_poly.entity_id
_entity_poly.type
_entity_poly.pdbx_seq_one_letter_code
_entity_poly.pdbx_strand_id
1 'polypeptide(L)'
;MENFAMINASKMSELIMKLSTVEGKVMLMILLYLSSNNKELLVHNASFRKFLASMGFSKTPERICTILSSMVKKGVLVREGQGVYSVPGNLFLPASSCKE
;
A
#
# COMPACT_ATOMS: atom_id res chain seq x y z
N MET A 1 0.00 -16.50 -6.93
CA MET A 1 -0.22 -15.19 -7.53
C MET A 1 -1.64 -14.96 -7.95
N GLU A 2 -2.38 -16.01 -8.10
CA GLU A 2 -3.77 -15.92 -8.56
C GLU A 2 -4.68 -15.28 -7.55
N ASN A 3 -4.23 -15.21 -6.31
CA ASN A 3 -5.11 -14.75 -5.24
C ASN A 3 -5.23 -13.26 -5.12
N PHE A 4 -4.34 -12.54 -5.76
CA PHE A 4 -4.45 -11.10 -5.61
C PHE A 4 -4.85 -10.45 -6.91
N ALA A 5 -5.38 -9.25 -6.73
CA ALA A 5 -5.92 -8.48 -7.82
C ALA A 5 -4.82 -7.99 -8.75
N MET A 6 -5.19 -7.78 -9.98
CA MET A 6 -4.33 -7.09 -10.92
C MET A 6 -4.32 -5.61 -10.57
N ILE A 7 -3.16 -4.99 -10.73
CA ILE A 7 -3.05 -3.56 -10.48
C ILE A 7 -3.69 -2.79 -11.64
N ASN A 8 -4.50 -1.81 -11.29
CA ASN A 8 -5.07 -0.92 -12.29
C ASN A 8 -3.99 0.09 -12.67
N ALA A 9 -3.29 -0.16 -13.77
CA ALA A 9 -2.13 0.63 -14.15
C ALA A 9 -2.44 2.10 -14.41
N SER A 10 -3.57 2.38 -15.05
CA SER A 10 -3.96 3.76 -15.33
C SER A 10 -4.17 4.55 -14.06
N LYS A 11 -4.93 3.97 -13.12
CA LYS A 11 -5.22 4.65 -11.86
C LYS A 11 -3.98 4.78 -11.02
N MET A 12 -3.16 3.74 -11.00
CA MET A 12 -1.92 3.76 -10.26
C MET A 12 -0.99 4.84 -10.77
N SER A 13 -0.89 5.00 -12.08
CA SER A 13 -0.05 6.05 -12.67
C SER A 13 -0.49 7.43 -12.24
N GLU A 14 -1.80 7.69 -12.27
CA GLU A 14 -2.33 8.98 -11.85
C GLU A 14 -1.97 9.28 -10.42
N LEU A 15 -2.11 8.30 -9.54
CA LEU A 15 -1.88 8.50 -8.12
C LEU A 15 -0.39 8.62 -7.80
N ILE A 16 0.44 7.82 -8.44
CA ILE A 16 1.88 7.87 -8.22
C ILE A 16 2.45 9.24 -8.57
N MET A 17 1.92 9.87 -9.60
CA MET A 17 2.39 11.19 -9.99
C MET A 17 2.13 12.25 -8.92
N LYS A 18 1.23 11.99 -7.98
CA LYS A 18 0.95 12.88 -6.86
C LYS A 18 1.84 12.61 -5.67
N LEU A 19 2.58 11.50 -5.68
CA LEU A 19 3.36 11.08 -4.53
C LEU A 19 4.79 11.59 -4.62
N SER A 20 5.39 11.81 -3.45
CA SER A 20 6.82 12.06 -3.39
C SER A 20 7.54 10.75 -3.70
N THR A 21 8.86 10.84 -3.94
CA THR A 21 9.67 9.67 -4.21
C THR A 21 9.57 8.65 -3.06
N VAL A 22 9.62 9.14 -1.82
CA VAL A 22 9.55 8.28 -0.64
C VAL A 22 8.18 7.61 -0.58
N GLU A 23 7.12 8.37 -0.79
CA GLU A 23 5.76 7.82 -0.75
C GLU A 23 5.55 6.77 -1.83
N GLY A 24 6.09 7.01 -3.00
CA GLY A 24 6.00 6.05 -4.10
C GLY A 24 6.67 4.73 -3.74
N LYS A 25 7.85 4.81 -3.12
CA LYS A 25 8.56 3.61 -2.68
C LYS A 25 7.77 2.86 -1.61
N VAL A 26 7.21 3.60 -0.64
CA VAL A 26 6.42 2.98 0.41
C VAL A 26 5.17 2.33 -0.17
N MET A 27 4.52 2.98 -1.13
CA MET A 27 3.35 2.42 -1.78
C MET A 27 3.66 1.09 -2.45
N LEU A 28 4.78 1.03 -3.17
CA LEU A 28 5.20 -0.20 -3.81
C LEU A 28 5.45 -1.30 -2.78
N MET A 29 6.12 -0.95 -1.68
CA MET A 29 6.39 -1.92 -0.62
C MET A 29 5.10 -2.40 0.04
N ILE A 30 4.13 -1.52 0.22
CA ILE A 30 2.82 -1.90 0.77
C ILE A 30 2.14 -2.92 -0.15
N LEU A 31 2.13 -2.65 -1.44
CA LEU A 31 1.52 -3.56 -2.40
C LEU A 31 2.17 -4.93 -2.36
N LEU A 32 3.50 -4.96 -2.30
CA LEU A 32 4.24 -6.21 -2.21
C LEU A 32 3.93 -6.94 -0.91
N TYR A 33 3.86 -6.21 0.19
CA TYR A 33 3.60 -6.79 1.50
C TYR A 33 2.21 -7.43 1.54
N LEU A 34 1.20 -6.70 1.07
CA LEU A 34 -0.17 -7.21 1.09
C LEU A 34 -0.31 -8.41 0.16
N SER A 35 0.29 -8.34 -1.01
CA SER A 35 0.25 -9.45 -1.98
C SER A 35 0.93 -10.69 -1.41
N SER A 36 2.11 -10.52 -0.85
CA SER A 36 2.88 -11.65 -0.32
C SER A 36 2.17 -12.34 0.83
N ASN A 37 1.42 -11.60 1.61
CA ASN A 37 0.73 -12.13 2.77
C ASN A 37 -0.74 -12.40 2.49
N ASN A 38 -1.18 -12.16 1.27
CA ASN A 38 -2.57 -12.38 0.86
C ASN A 38 -3.54 -11.66 1.77
N LYS A 39 -3.26 -10.40 2.06
CA LYS A 39 -4.05 -9.59 2.97
C LYS A 39 -4.65 -8.40 2.25
N GLU A 40 -5.79 -7.96 2.74
CA GLU A 40 -6.47 -6.78 2.19
C GLU A 40 -6.23 -5.54 3.04
N LEU A 41 -5.91 -5.72 4.31
CA LEU A 41 -5.69 -4.60 5.22
C LEU A 41 -4.23 -4.53 5.64
N LEU A 42 -3.72 -3.32 5.66
CA LEU A 42 -2.38 -3.05 6.15
C LEU A 42 -2.49 -2.64 7.61
N VAL A 43 -1.79 -3.36 8.48
CA VAL A 43 -1.71 -2.99 9.88
C VAL A 43 -0.31 -2.48 10.14
N HIS A 44 -0.20 -1.25 10.64
CA HIS A 44 1.10 -0.65 10.95
C HIS A 44 1.60 -1.23 12.28
N ASN A 45 2.34 -2.32 12.20
CA ASN A 45 2.87 -3.00 13.37
C ASN A 45 4.33 -3.37 13.14
N ALA A 46 4.92 -4.07 14.10
CA ALA A 46 6.33 -4.44 14.01
C ALA A 46 6.63 -5.32 12.80
N SER A 47 5.71 -6.19 12.44
CA SER A 47 5.88 -7.07 11.29
C SER A 47 6.02 -6.27 9.99
N PHE A 48 5.17 -5.29 9.82
CA PHE A 48 5.24 -4.42 8.64
C PHE A 48 6.53 -3.61 8.64
N ARG A 49 6.92 -3.08 9.79
CA ARG A 49 8.15 -2.31 9.88
C ARG A 49 9.38 -3.15 9.57
N LYS A 50 9.37 -4.42 10.00
CA LYS A 50 10.46 -5.35 9.68
C LYS A 50 10.53 -5.60 8.19
N PHE A 51 9.37 -5.73 7.55
CA PHE A 51 9.32 -5.91 6.10
C PHE A 51 9.93 -4.69 5.40
N LEU A 52 9.57 -3.49 5.81
CA LEU A 52 10.12 -2.27 5.23
C LEU A 52 11.64 -2.23 5.40
N ALA A 53 12.11 -2.58 6.60
CA ALA A 53 13.55 -2.58 6.86
C ALA A 53 14.28 -3.58 5.98
N SER A 54 13.67 -4.74 5.73
CA SER A 54 14.29 -5.75 4.87
C SER A 54 14.37 -5.29 3.42
N MET A 55 13.56 -4.31 3.04
CA MET A 55 13.60 -3.71 1.72
C MET A 55 14.47 -2.46 1.66
N GLY A 56 15.21 -2.19 2.75
CA GLY A 56 16.09 -1.05 2.80
C GLY A 56 15.46 0.23 3.32
N PHE A 57 14.24 0.14 3.83
CA PHE A 57 13.53 1.33 4.33
C PHE A 57 13.39 1.21 5.84
N SER A 58 14.43 1.64 6.54
CA SER A 58 14.47 1.55 8.00
C SER A 58 14.25 2.93 8.61
N LYS A 59 13.02 3.18 9.07
CA LYS A 59 12.63 4.47 9.64
C LYS A 59 11.92 4.24 10.96
N THR A 60 11.80 5.32 11.76
CA THR A 60 11.09 5.24 13.03
C THR A 60 9.60 5.02 12.79
N PRO A 61 8.90 4.45 13.78
CA PRO A 61 7.45 4.28 13.65
C PRO A 61 6.73 5.61 13.40
N GLU A 62 7.19 6.68 14.03
CA GLU A 62 6.59 8.01 13.86
C GLU A 62 6.75 8.51 12.43
N ARG A 63 7.92 8.29 11.85
CA ARG A 63 8.16 8.71 10.46
C ARG A 63 7.28 7.93 9.50
N ILE A 64 7.16 6.61 9.72
CA ILE A 64 6.31 5.78 8.88
C ILE A 64 4.86 6.22 9.01
N CYS A 65 4.41 6.51 10.24
CA CYS A 65 3.06 6.99 10.47
C CYS A 65 2.79 8.30 9.70
N THR A 66 3.76 9.21 9.72
CA THR A 66 3.64 10.47 9.00
C THR A 66 3.50 10.24 7.49
N ILE A 67 4.29 9.31 6.96
CA ILE A 67 4.25 8.98 5.54
C ILE A 67 2.89 8.38 5.18
N LEU A 68 2.41 7.44 5.98
CA LEU A 68 1.11 6.81 5.73
C LEU A 68 -0.03 7.83 5.79
N SER A 69 0.02 8.74 6.75
CA SER A 69 -0.98 9.79 6.87
C SER A 69 -1.00 10.70 5.65
N SER A 70 0.18 11.04 5.13
CA SER A 70 0.29 11.84 3.92
C SER A 70 -0.34 11.10 2.73
N MET A 71 -0.10 9.80 2.64
CA MET A 71 -0.65 8.99 1.57
C MET A 71 -2.17 8.91 1.65
N VAL A 72 -2.73 8.88 2.86
CA VAL A 72 -4.18 8.93 3.04
C VAL A 72 -4.72 10.25 2.51
N LYS A 73 -4.06 11.35 2.83
CA LYS A 73 -4.49 12.66 2.35
C LYS A 73 -4.46 12.75 0.84
N LYS A 74 -3.54 12.04 0.20
CA LYS A 74 -3.41 12.07 -1.26
C LYS A 74 -4.31 11.05 -1.95
N GLY A 75 -5.05 10.26 -1.18
CA GLY A 75 -6.03 9.34 -1.73
C GLY A 75 -5.49 8.00 -2.18
N VAL A 76 -4.23 7.68 -1.85
CA VAL A 76 -3.66 6.39 -2.23
C VAL A 76 -3.84 5.33 -1.17
N LEU A 77 -4.26 5.73 0.03
CA LEU A 77 -4.62 4.82 1.11
C LEU A 77 -5.90 5.30 1.75
N VAL A 78 -6.64 4.37 2.33
CA VAL A 78 -7.85 4.67 3.09
C VAL A 78 -7.60 4.24 4.52
N ARG A 79 -7.87 5.12 5.48
CA ARG A 79 -7.71 4.79 6.88
C ARG A 79 -8.96 4.07 7.37
N GLU A 80 -8.78 2.81 7.77
CA GLU A 80 -9.89 1.98 8.23
C GLU A 80 -10.03 2.02 9.75
N GLY A 81 -8.96 2.39 10.44
CA GLY A 81 -8.96 2.46 11.88
C GLY A 81 -7.62 2.93 12.35
N GLN A 82 -7.39 2.92 13.66
CA GLN A 82 -6.12 3.37 14.20
C GLN A 82 -5.02 2.39 13.77
N GLY A 83 -4.10 2.88 12.95
CA GLY A 83 -3.00 2.05 12.46
C GLY A 83 -3.42 1.01 11.44
N VAL A 84 -4.65 1.09 10.92
CA VAL A 84 -5.15 0.14 9.93
C VAL A 84 -5.53 0.89 8.67
N TYR A 85 -5.04 0.41 7.54
CA TYR A 85 -5.21 1.08 6.25
C TYR A 85 -5.60 0.07 5.18
N SER A 86 -6.26 0.54 4.14
CA SER A 86 -6.54 -0.28 2.98
C SER A 86 -6.16 0.48 1.73
N VAL A 87 -5.94 -0.26 0.66
CA VAL A 87 -5.68 0.33 -0.65
C VAL A 87 -7.03 0.54 -1.33
N PRO A 88 -7.29 1.73 -1.89
CA PRO A 88 -8.57 1.96 -2.57
C PRO A 88 -8.84 0.88 -3.61
N GLY A 89 -10.07 0.41 -3.64
CA GLY A 89 -10.45 -0.70 -4.52
C GLY A 89 -10.21 -0.43 -5.99
N ASN A 90 -10.21 0.83 -6.40
CA ASN A 90 -10.01 1.17 -7.80
C ASN A 90 -8.55 1.08 -8.23
N LEU A 91 -7.62 0.81 -7.32
CA LEU A 91 -6.22 0.58 -7.66
C LEU A 91 -5.97 -0.85 -8.10
N PHE A 92 -6.88 -1.75 -7.77
CA PHE A 92 -6.77 -3.15 -8.15
C PHE A 92 -7.97 -3.56 -8.98
N LEU A 93 -7.75 -4.51 -9.87
CA LEU A 93 -8.84 -5.19 -10.53
C LEU A 93 -9.02 -6.51 -9.80
N PRO A 94 -10.20 -6.77 -9.24
CA PRO A 94 -10.41 -8.01 -8.50
C PRO A 94 -10.10 -9.22 -9.36
N ALA A 95 -9.53 -10.26 -8.75
CA ALA A 95 -9.21 -11.47 -9.49
C ALA A 95 -10.46 -12.04 -10.16
N SER A 96 -11.59 -11.92 -9.50
CA SER A 96 -12.86 -12.40 -10.07
C SER A 96 -13.26 -11.65 -11.34
N SER A 97 -12.83 -10.40 -11.47
CA SER A 97 -13.13 -9.61 -12.66
C SER A 97 -12.43 -10.14 -13.89
N CYS A 98 -11.31 -10.82 -13.69
CA CYS A 98 -10.53 -11.33 -14.81
C CYS A 98 -11.22 -12.48 -15.52
N LYS A 99 -12.21 -13.06 -14.91
CA LYS A 99 -12.94 -14.18 -15.48
C LYS A 99 -14.05 -13.75 -16.42
N GLU A 100 -14.34 -12.52 -16.42
CA GLU A 100 -15.41 -11.99 -17.25
C GLU A 100 -14.84 -11.32 -18.47
#